data_eb5c4a025fca1a1f0c0983f3e0a9cc6a
#
_entry.id   eb5c4a025fca1a1f0c0983f3e0a9cc6a
#
_cell.length_a   1.000
_cell.length_b   1.000
_cell.length_c   1.000
_cell.angle_alpha   90.00
_cell.angle_beta   90.00
_cell.angle_gamma   90.00
#
_symmetry.space_group_name_H-M   'P 1'
#
loop_
_entity.id
_entity.type
_entity.pdbx_description
1 polymer ?
#
loop_
_entity_poly.entity_id
_entity_poly.type
_entity_poly.pdbx_seq_one_letter_code
_entity_poly.pdbx_strand_id
1 'polypeptide(L)'
;MPGLKLEPFRDHHLDAAAEVLAERHRRHREAEPLLPEGGDFRSHIEREWHTDGAAGVFASRNGEAVAYLIARPLPYGSDGTWMVSGIAGHAVSGDAELARDVYAVAAAGWVAQGHLRHGVYLPASEPELIERWFNLSFGASGVLATRETEPAPPFEADGVQVRRGTPEDIEASARLDRALTESMQPSPSFSTMKPESDDELVEEWRGTWDDDQFVHFVAELRGRVAGHVLLFKRPADLRVPEASIDLAHASTEPEARGAGIGRALTASAIAWAHEAGYPCVVTDWRTTNLWASRFWPRRGFRTTFVRLYRSLP
;
A
#
# COMPACT_ATOMS: atom_id res chain seq x y z
N MET A 1 21.56 14.56 -21.48
CA MET A 1 22.36 15.22 -20.42
C MET A 1 23.82 14.76 -20.55
N PRO A 2 24.82 15.66 -20.49
CA PRO A 2 26.24 15.27 -20.59
C PRO A 2 26.61 14.31 -19.47
N GLY A 3 27.32 13.22 -19.81
CA GLY A 3 27.86 12.24 -18.87
C GLY A 3 26.87 11.23 -18.26
N LEU A 4 25.58 11.27 -18.60
CA LEU A 4 24.61 10.26 -18.14
C LEU A 4 24.78 8.98 -18.98
N LYS A 5 25.01 7.85 -18.30
CA LYS A 5 25.06 6.50 -18.88
C LYS A 5 23.89 5.71 -18.33
N LEU A 6 23.13 5.09 -19.21
CA LEU A 6 22.02 4.18 -18.90
C LEU A 6 22.38 2.78 -19.38
N GLU A 7 22.24 1.78 -18.53
CA GLU A 7 22.56 0.39 -18.87
C GLU A 7 21.58 -0.58 -18.18
N PRO A 8 21.40 -1.80 -18.72
CA PRO A 8 20.57 -2.80 -18.06
C PRO A 8 21.08 -3.07 -16.64
N PHE A 9 20.15 -3.16 -15.68
CA PHE A 9 20.49 -3.49 -14.30
C PHE A 9 21.14 -4.89 -14.22
N ARG A 10 22.12 -5.06 -13.34
CA ARG A 10 22.85 -6.31 -13.10
C ARG A 10 23.22 -6.40 -11.61
N ASP A 11 23.59 -7.60 -11.15
CA ASP A 11 23.97 -7.85 -9.75
C ASP A 11 25.10 -6.96 -9.24
N HIS A 12 26.07 -6.62 -10.09
CA HIS A 12 27.17 -5.73 -9.70
C HIS A 12 26.74 -4.27 -9.45
N HIS A 13 25.49 -3.90 -9.76
CA HIS A 13 24.94 -2.59 -9.45
C HIS A 13 24.28 -2.53 -8.06
N LEU A 14 24.06 -3.68 -7.39
CA LEU A 14 23.28 -3.76 -6.15
C LEU A 14 23.82 -2.86 -5.05
N ASP A 15 25.14 -2.83 -4.83
CA ASP A 15 25.73 -2.00 -3.79
C ASP A 15 25.55 -0.51 -4.08
N ALA A 16 25.82 -0.08 -5.30
CA ALA A 16 25.65 1.31 -5.71
C ALA A 16 24.16 1.75 -5.71
N ALA A 17 23.27 0.85 -6.10
CA ALA A 17 21.81 1.09 -6.01
C ALA A 17 21.35 1.19 -4.55
N ALA A 18 21.94 0.40 -3.64
CA ALA A 18 21.62 0.46 -2.21
C ALA A 18 21.98 1.81 -1.60
N GLU A 19 23.08 2.44 -2.00
CA GLU A 19 23.45 3.79 -1.56
C GLU A 19 22.41 4.84 -2.00
N VAL A 20 21.95 4.77 -3.26
CA VAL A 20 20.90 5.68 -3.79
C VAL A 20 19.57 5.45 -3.06
N LEU A 21 19.21 4.19 -2.78
CA LEU A 21 18.00 3.87 -2.02
C LEU A 21 18.07 4.37 -0.58
N ALA A 22 19.20 4.17 0.10
CA ALA A 22 19.43 4.61 1.46
C ALA A 22 19.25 6.14 1.57
N GLU A 23 19.82 6.90 0.65
CA GLU A 23 19.68 8.36 0.62
C GLU A 23 18.22 8.80 0.37
N ARG A 24 17.50 8.16 -0.56
CA ARG A 24 16.07 8.41 -0.76
C ARG A 24 15.27 8.11 0.51
N HIS A 25 15.54 6.96 1.15
CA HIS A 25 14.83 6.54 2.35
C HIS A 25 15.11 7.47 3.54
N ARG A 26 16.36 7.94 3.68
CA ARG A 26 16.73 8.93 4.71
C ARG A 26 15.90 10.20 4.58
N ARG A 27 15.82 10.78 3.36
CA ARG A 27 14.97 11.97 3.09
C ARG A 27 13.49 11.69 3.39
N HIS A 28 13.01 10.50 3.05
CA HIS A 28 11.62 10.13 3.34
C HIS A 28 11.36 10.05 4.85
N ARG A 29 12.29 9.48 5.63
CA ARG A 29 12.18 9.43 7.10
C ARG A 29 12.25 10.80 7.78
N GLU A 30 12.95 11.76 7.21
CA GLU A 30 12.94 13.14 7.71
C GLU A 30 11.53 13.76 7.65
N ALA A 31 10.73 13.38 6.65
CA ALA A 31 9.35 13.83 6.53
C ALA A 31 8.35 12.95 7.32
N GLU A 32 8.65 11.66 7.51
CA GLU A 32 7.81 10.69 8.25
C GLU A 32 8.70 9.82 9.17
N PRO A 33 8.95 10.29 10.40
CA PRO A 33 9.86 9.60 11.35
C PRO A 33 9.40 8.20 11.79
N LEU A 34 8.13 7.85 11.60
CA LEU A 34 7.63 6.50 11.91
C LEU A 34 8.16 5.43 10.96
N LEU A 35 8.61 5.79 9.76
CA LEU A 35 9.18 4.82 8.82
C LEU A 35 10.41 4.13 9.43
N PRO A 36 10.65 2.83 9.12
CA PRO A 36 11.76 2.07 9.68
C PRO A 36 13.11 2.67 9.32
N GLU A 37 14.15 2.35 10.06
CA GLU A 37 15.53 2.81 9.76
C GLU A 37 16.06 2.26 8.43
N GLY A 38 15.50 1.17 7.95
CA GLY A 38 15.76 0.61 6.63
C GLY A 38 16.72 -0.58 6.64
N GLY A 39 17.73 -0.55 7.45
CA GLY A 39 18.69 -1.66 7.61
C GLY A 39 19.44 -2.02 6.33
N ASP A 40 19.37 -3.26 5.87
CA ASP A 40 20.06 -3.75 4.69
C ASP A 40 19.34 -3.40 3.39
N PHE A 41 19.59 -2.21 2.85
CA PHE A 41 19.00 -1.73 1.60
C PHE A 41 19.35 -2.62 0.40
N ARG A 42 20.53 -3.24 0.39
CA ARG A 42 20.94 -4.17 -0.66
C ARG A 42 19.98 -5.36 -0.73
N SER A 43 19.70 -6.01 0.39
CA SER A 43 18.77 -7.15 0.43
C SER A 43 17.35 -6.77 0.02
N HIS A 44 16.90 -5.52 0.25
CA HIS A 44 15.62 -5.06 -0.25
C HIS A 44 15.59 -4.99 -1.78
N ILE A 45 16.65 -4.50 -2.40
CA ILE A 45 16.76 -4.43 -3.87
C ILE A 45 16.93 -5.83 -4.47
N GLU A 46 17.71 -6.71 -3.85
CA GLU A 46 17.90 -8.10 -4.29
C GLU A 46 16.57 -8.86 -4.38
N ARG A 47 15.69 -8.69 -3.40
CA ARG A 47 14.34 -9.30 -3.45
C ARG A 47 13.50 -8.84 -4.63
N GLU A 48 13.58 -7.56 -5.00
CA GLU A 48 12.89 -7.04 -6.20
C GLU A 48 13.56 -7.56 -7.48
N TRP A 49 14.90 -7.58 -7.52
CA TRP A 49 15.68 -7.92 -8.70
C TRP A 49 15.68 -9.42 -9.01
N HIS A 50 15.76 -10.28 -7.98
CA HIS A 50 15.79 -11.73 -8.17
C HIS A 50 14.39 -12.36 -8.26
N THR A 51 13.32 -11.56 -8.39
CA THR A 51 11.99 -12.06 -8.73
C THR A 51 11.94 -12.44 -10.21
N ASP A 52 11.31 -13.58 -10.52
CA ASP A 52 11.15 -14.05 -11.90
C ASP A 52 10.53 -12.97 -12.79
N GLY A 53 11.16 -12.74 -13.95
CA GLY A 53 10.72 -11.75 -14.90
C GLY A 53 11.05 -10.30 -14.52
N ALA A 54 11.80 -10.05 -13.44
CA ALA A 54 12.26 -8.72 -13.10
C ALA A 54 13.20 -8.17 -14.19
N ALA A 55 13.02 -6.89 -14.51
CA ALA A 55 13.84 -6.18 -15.47
C ALA A 55 14.07 -4.74 -15.01
N GLY A 56 15.24 -4.18 -15.29
CA GLY A 56 15.56 -2.86 -14.80
C GLY A 56 16.68 -2.16 -15.55
N VAL A 57 16.88 -0.90 -15.19
CA VAL A 57 17.91 0.01 -15.73
C VAL A 57 18.65 0.64 -14.56
N PHE A 58 19.96 0.75 -14.72
CA PHE A 58 20.85 1.49 -13.84
C PHE A 58 21.39 2.72 -14.56
N ALA A 59 21.46 3.83 -13.83
CA ALA A 59 21.96 5.10 -14.33
C ALA A 59 23.16 5.57 -13.52
N SER A 60 24.24 5.94 -14.21
CA SER A 60 25.40 6.59 -13.61
C SER A 60 25.74 7.90 -14.31
N ARG A 61 26.32 8.85 -13.57
CA ARG A 61 26.83 10.11 -14.10
C ARG A 61 28.24 10.27 -13.62
N ASN A 62 29.20 10.40 -14.59
CA ASN A 62 30.64 10.47 -14.31
C ASN A 62 31.18 9.31 -13.44
N GLY A 63 30.58 8.13 -13.56
CA GLY A 63 30.95 6.94 -12.79
C GLY A 63 30.22 6.77 -11.45
N GLU A 64 29.47 7.76 -10.98
CA GLU A 64 28.67 7.69 -9.74
C GLU A 64 27.24 7.24 -10.04
N ALA A 65 26.68 6.39 -9.19
CA ALA A 65 25.27 5.97 -9.27
C ALA A 65 24.35 7.16 -9.00
N VAL A 66 23.38 7.40 -9.90
CA VAL A 66 22.44 8.52 -9.74
C VAL A 66 20.96 8.08 -9.78
N ALA A 67 20.67 6.92 -10.36
CA ALA A 67 19.32 6.38 -10.35
C ALA A 67 19.31 4.89 -10.71
N TYR A 68 18.25 4.22 -10.36
CA TYR A 68 17.91 2.92 -10.91
C TYR A 68 16.38 2.73 -10.92
N LEU A 69 15.91 1.83 -11.78
CA LEU A 69 14.54 1.39 -11.86
C LEU A 69 14.50 -0.11 -12.16
N ILE A 70 13.91 -0.86 -11.25
CA ILE A 70 13.62 -2.29 -11.37
C ILE A 70 12.10 -2.45 -11.26
N ALA A 71 11.51 -3.24 -12.12
CA ALA A 71 10.13 -3.68 -11.98
C ALA A 71 10.05 -5.18 -12.18
N ARG A 72 9.03 -5.78 -11.59
CA ARG A 72 8.74 -7.20 -11.68
C ARG A 72 7.28 -7.44 -12.09
N PRO A 73 6.99 -8.56 -12.74
CA PRO A 73 5.61 -8.88 -13.11
C PRO A 73 4.81 -9.21 -11.84
N LEU A 74 3.64 -8.59 -11.71
CA LEU A 74 2.68 -8.87 -10.66
C LEU A 74 1.32 -9.16 -11.31
N PRO A 75 0.67 -10.30 -10.99
CA PRO A 75 -0.72 -10.53 -11.35
C PRO A 75 -1.62 -9.49 -10.66
N TYR A 76 -2.62 -8.98 -11.38
CA TYR A 76 -3.55 -8.01 -10.83
C TYR A 76 -4.99 -8.35 -11.21
N GLY A 77 -5.59 -9.28 -10.47
CA GLY A 77 -6.94 -9.76 -10.71
C GLY A 77 -7.17 -10.19 -12.16
N SER A 78 -8.29 -9.77 -12.74
CA SER A 78 -8.63 -10.01 -14.16
C SER A 78 -7.88 -9.12 -15.14
N ASP A 79 -7.12 -8.12 -14.66
CA ASP A 79 -6.42 -7.14 -15.49
C ASP A 79 -5.10 -7.66 -16.06
N GLY A 80 -4.75 -8.93 -15.78
CA GLY A 80 -3.51 -9.55 -16.25
C GLY A 80 -2.30 -9.16 -15.44
N THR A 81 -1.13 -9.18 -16.08
CA THR A 81 0.16 -8.95 -15.40
C THR A 81 0.62 -7.51 -15.60
N TRP A 82 1.03 -6.88 -14.53
CA TRP A 82 1.57 -5.53 -14.48
C TRP A 82 3.07 -5.58 -14.19
N MET A 83 3.87 -4.75 -14.85
CA MET A 83 5.24 -4.46 -14.43
C MET A 83 5.20 -3.41 -13.32
N VAL A 84 5.56 -3.83 -12.10
CA VAL A 84 5.47 -2.97 -10.92
C VAL A 84 6.84 -2.76 -10.30
N SER A 85 7.25 -1.50 -10.20
CA SER A 85 8.40 -1.10 -9.39
C SER A 85 7.93 -0.92 -7.95
N GLY A 86 8.37 -1.81 -7.08
CA GLY A 86 8.10 -1.80 -5.65
C GLY A 86 8.81 -0.66 -4.92
N ILE A 87 8.67 -0.64 -3.60
CA ILE A 87 9.27 0.40 -2.74
C ILE A 87 10.79 0.45 -2.88
N ALA A 88 11.44 -0.71 -2.97
CA ALA A 88 12.89 -0.80 -3.19
C ALA A 88 13.26 -0.91 -4.68
N GLY A 89 12.29 -0.91 -5.58
CA GLY A 89 12.52 -1.11 -7.01
C GLY A 89 13.09 0.13 -7.72
N HIS A 90 13.15 1.29 -7.08
CA HIS A 90 13.70 2.49 -7.72
C HIS A 90 14.24 3.49 -6.70
N ALA A 91 15.18 4.31 -7.12
CA ALA A 91 15.56 5.54 -6.44
C ALA A 91 16.24 6.50 -7.44
N VAL A 92 16.18 7.79 -7.11
CA VAL A 92 16.93 8.85 -7.82
C VAL A 92 17.68 9.72 -6.81
N SER A 93 18.88 10.15 -7.17
CA SER A 93 19.72 11.06 -6.39
C SER A 93 19.61 12.48 -6.94
N GLY A 94 19.04 13.39 -6.17
CA GLY A 94 19.00 14.83 -6.43
C GLY A 94 18.03 15.29 -7.52
N ASP A 95 18.16 14.79 -8.73
CA ASP A 95 17.41 15.25 -9.90
C ASP A 95 16.24 14.31 -10.23
N ALA A 96 15.02 14.75 -9.92
CA ALA A 96 13.80 13.97 -10.17
C ALA A 96 13.57 13.65 -11.68
N GLU A 97 14.17 14.42 -12.60
CA GLU A 97 14.05 14.17 -14.04
C GLU A 97 14.69 12.83 -14.45
N LEU A 98 15.68 12.34 -13.70
CA LEU A 98 16.30 11.03 -13.93
C LEU A 98 15.27 9.87 -13.92
N ALA A 99 14.16 10.01 -13.18
CA ALA A 99 13.10 9.01 -13.19
C ALA A 99 12.51 8.81 -14.60
N ARG A 100 12.41 9.89 -15.39
CA ARG A 100 11.90 9.81 -16.77
C ARG A 100 12.90 9.14 -17.69
N ASP A 101 14.19 9.41 -17.52
CA ASP A 101 15.25 8.81 -18.32
C ASP A 101 15.32 7.28 -18.09
N VAL A 102 15.38 6.83 -16.82
CA VAL A 102 15.42 5.39 -16.52
C VAL A 102 14.13 4.68 -16.92
N TYR A 103 12.98 5.31 -16.75
CA TYR A 103 11.70 4.76 -17.18
C TYR A 103 11.62 4.61 -18.71
N ALA A 104 12.07 5.59 -19.47
CA ALA A 104 12.02 5.55 -20.93
C ALA A 104 12.76 4.32 -21.48
N VAL A 105 13.94 4.00 -20.92
CA VAL A 105 14.72 2.82 -21.32
C VAL A 105 14.09 1.52 -20.81
N ALA A 106 13.68 1.48 -19.54
CA ALA A 106 13.08 0.28 -18.95
C ALA A 106 11.74 -0.09 -19.63
N ALA A 107 10.86 0.88 -19.81
CA ALA A 107 9.54 0.69 -20.41
C ALA A 107 9.61 0.20 -21.85
N ALA A 108 10.59 0.63 -22.63
CA ALA A 108 10.82 0.12 -23.98
C ALA A 108 11.03 -1.39 -23.98
N GLY A 109 11.82 -1.91 -23.04
CA GLY A 109 12.04 -3.35 -22.87
C GLY A 109 10.77 -4.09 -22.40
N TRP A 110 10.02 -3.53 -21.45
CA TRP A 110 8.79 -4.13 -20.96
C TRP A 110 7.69 -4.23 -22.03
N VAL A 111 7.52 -3.15 -22.81
CA VAL A 111 6.56 -3.10 -23.92
C VAL A 111 6.94 -4.10 -25.02
N ALA A 112 8.23 -4.23 -25.35
CA ALA A 112 8.70 -5.22 -26.32
C ALA A 112 8.40 -6.68 -25.88
N GLN A 113 8.22 -6.92 -24.57
CA GLN A 113 7.83 -8.19 -23.99
C GLN A 113 6.31 -8.33 -23.81
N GLY A 114 5.53 -7.34 -24.24
CA GLY A 114 4.06 -7.35 -24.15
C GLY A 114 3.48 -6.84 -22.84
N HIS A 115 4.30 -6.28 -21.95
CA HIS A 115 3.84 -5.67 -20.71
C HIS A 115 3.37 -4.25 -20.98
N LEU A 116 2.05 -4.03 -21.04
CA LEU A 116 1.45 -2.73 -21.36
C LEU A 116 0.92 -2.00 -20.13
N ARG A 117 1.03 -2.59 -18.94
CA ARG A 117 0.55 -2.01 -17.68
C ARG A 117 1.70 -1.87 -16.72
N HIS A 118 1.91 -0.65 -16.26
CA HIS A 118 3.05 -0.29 -15.41
C HIS A 118 2.56 0.34 -14.11
N GLY A 119 3.21 -0.01 -13.00
CA GLY A 119 2.95 0.53 -11.68
C GLY A 119 4.23 0.95 -10.97
N VAL A 120 4.12 1.93 -10.08
CA VAL A 120 5.23 2.40 -9.24
C VAL A 120 4.73 2.88 -7.90
N TYR A 121 5.51 2.65 -6.84
CA TYR A 121 5.28 3.19 -5.51
C TYR A 121 6.29 4.29 -5.21
N LEU A 122 5.83 5.51 -4.97
CA LEU A 122 6.68 6.69 -4.73
C LEU A 122 6.53 7.21 -3.30
N PRO A 123 7.61 7.70 -2.66
CA PRO A 123 7.51 8.45 -1.41
C PRO A 123 6.56 9.66 -1.58
N ALA A 124 5.59 9.79 -0.69
CA ALA A 124 4.66 10.92 -0.73
C ALA A 124 5.33 12.27 -0.40
N SER A 125 6.50 12.23 0.23
CA SER A 125 7.32 13.39 0.57
C SER A 125 8.12 13.96 -0.61
N GLU A 126 8.08 13.33 -1.78
CA GLU A 126 8.83 13.78 -2.98
C GLU A 126 7.86 14.28 -4.09
N PRO A 127 7.22 15.45 -3.93
CA PRO A 127 6.21 15.94 -4.87
C PRO A 127 6.77 16.18 -6.28
N GLU A 128 8.02 16.62 -6.41
CA GLU A 128 8.67 16.80 -7.71
C GLU A 128 8.82 15.45 -8.45
N LEU A 129 9.23 14.40 -7.74
CA LEU A 129 9.31 13.06 -8.32
C LEU A 129 7.94 12.57 -8.79
N ILE A 130 6.90 12.77 -7.98
CA ILE A 130 5.52 12.41 -8.34
C ILE A 130 5.07 13.16 -9.59
N GLU A 131 5.39 14.45 -9.70
CA GLU A 131 5.09 15.26 -10.89
C GLU A 131 5.77 14.70 -12.15
N ARG A 132 7.05 14.27 -12.05
CA ARG A 132 7.75 13.67 -13.20
C ARG A 132 7.05 12.40 -13.69
N TRP A 133 6.52 11.60 -12.78
CA TRP A 133 5.72 10.42 -13.15
C TRP A 133 4.35 10.80 -13.74
N PHE A 134 3.69 11.83 -13.26
CA PHE A 134 2.46 12.36 -13.90
C PHE A 134 2.74 12.84 -15.33
N ASN A 135 3.88 13.47 -15.56
CA ASN A 135 4.32 13.88 -16.91
C ASN A 135 4.64 12.69 -17.84
N LEU A 136 4.70 11.47 -17.31
CA LEU A 136 4.75 10.21 -18.07
C LEU A 136 3.36 9.56 -18.22
N SER A 137 2.30 10.30 -17.94
CA SER A 137 0.89 9.84 -17.98
C SER A 137 0.56 8.74 -16.97
N PHE A 138 1.23 8.68 -15.85
CA PHE A 138 0.80 7.87 -14.72
C PHE A 138 -0.31 8.59 -13.95
N GLY A 139 -1.27 7.82 -13.43
CA GLY A 139 -2.35 8.29 -12.58
C GLY A 139 -2.28 7.69 -11.18
N ALA A 140 -2.77 8.40 -10.17
CA ALA A 140 -2.84 7.88 -8.81
C ALA A 140 -3.88 6.77 -8.69
N SER A 141 -3.48 5.61 -8.13
CA SER A 141 -4.36 4.46 -7.93
C SER A 141 -4.56 4.10 -6.47
N GLY A 142 -3.60 4.42 -5.61
CA GLY A 142 -3.69 4.11 -4.19
C GLY A 142 -2.66 4.86 -3.37
N VAL A 143 -2.80 4.77 -2.07
CA VAL A 143 -1.85 5.32 -1.10
C VAL A 143 -1.63 4.31 0.01
N LEU A 144 -0.44 4.36 0.61
CA LEU A 144 -0.13 3.76 1.90
C LEU A 144 -0.07 4.89 2.92
N ALA A 145 -0.52 4.63 4.13
CA ALA A 145 -0.58 5.65 5.16
C ALA A 145 -0.30 5.09 6.54
N THR A 146 0.16 5.94 7.44
CA THR A 146 0.43 5.60 8.84
C THR A 146 -0.11 6.66 9.78
N ARG A 147 -0.32 6.27 11.02
CA ARG A 147 -0.56 7.16 12.15
C ARG A 147 -0.04 6.57 13.44
N GLU A 148 0.27 7.42 14.41
CA GLU A 148 0.57 6.99 15.78
C GLU A 148 -0.66 6.39 16.44
N THR A 149 -0.43 5.46 17.36
CA THR A 149 -1.44 5.04 18.32
C THR A 149 -1.47 6.02 19.50
N GLU A 150 -2.62 6.17 20.08
CA GLU A 150 -2.82 6.99 21.25
C GLU A 150 -3.93 6.38 22.13
N PRO A 151 -3.92 6.61 23.45
CA PRO A 151 -5.06 6.27 24.28
C PRO A 151 -6.24 7.13 23.80
N ALA A 152 -7.12 6.53 23.01
CA ALA A 152 -8.30 7.23 22.52
C ALA A 152 -9.47 6.94 23.46
N PRO A 153 -10.24 7.94 23.89
CA PRO A 153 -11.50 7.69 24.54
C PRO A 153 -12.42 6.91 23.55
N PRO A 154 -13.24 5.97 24.04
CA PRO A 154 -14.17 5.27 23.20
C PRO A 154 -15.05 6.28 22.47
N PHE A 155 -15.15 6.12 21.14
CA PHE A 155 -16.09 6.91 20.36
C PHE A 155 -17.48 6.26 20.49
N GLU A 156 -18.37 6.93 21.16
CA GLU A 156 -19.75 6.48 21.30
C GLU A 156 -20.60 6.96 20.11
N ALA A 157 -21.36 6.04 19.55
CA ALA A 157 -22.38 6.33 18.54
C ALA A 157 -23.69 5.67 18.98
N ASP A 158 -24.79 6.38 18.78
CA ASP A 158 -26.10 5.92 19.23
C ASP A 158 -26.49 4.56 18.63
N GLY A 159 -26.78 3.61 19.51
CA GLY A 159 -27.13 2.25 19.15
C GLY A 159 -25.99 1.39 18.56
N VAL A 160 -24.74 1.88 18.56
CA VAL A 160 -23.56 1.16 18.08
C VAL A 160 -22.78 0.58 19.26
N GLN A 161 -22.51 -0.72 19.22
CA GLN A 161 -21.63 -1.41 20.18
C GLN A 161 -20.45 -2.02 19.43
N VAL A 162 -19.22 -1.72 19.88
CA VAL A 162 -18.01 -2.33 19.33
C VAL A 162 -17.49 -3.37 20.31
N ARG A 163 -17.14 -4.54 19.79
CA ARG A 163 -16.52 -5.63 20.55
C ARG A 163 -15.45 -6.35 19.76
N ARG A 164 -14.69 -7.18 20.44
CA ARG A 164 -13.83 -8.17 19.79
C ARG A 164 -14.70 -9.12 18.98
N GLY A 165 -14.26 -9.44 17.77
CA GLY A 165 -14.89 -10.45 16.95
C GLY A 165 -14.68 -11.86 17.53
N THR A 166 -15.62 -12.74 17.26
CA THR A 166 -15.61 -14.16 17.62
C THR A 166 -15.86 -15.01 16.37
N PRO A 167 -15.57 -16.31 16.37
CA PRO A 167 -15.83 -17.17 15.22
C PRO A 167 -17.27 -17.15 14.71
N GLU A 168 -18.24 -16.79 15.56
CA GLU A 168 -19.65 -16.62 15.17
C GLU A 168 -19.87 -15.43 14.21
N ASP A 169 -18.87 -14.53 14.10
CA ASP A 169 -18.94 -13.36 13.21
C ASP A 169 -18.37 -13.62 11.80
N ILE A 170 -17.87 -14.83 11.51
CA ILE A 170 -17.22 -15.18 10.23
C ILE A 170 -18.14 -14.86 9.04
N GLU A 171 -19.39 -15.35 9.08
CA GLU A 171 -20.35 -15.11 7.99
C GLU A 171 -20.67 -13.61 7.80
N ALA A 172 -20.76 -12.87 8.91
CA ALA A 172 -20.99 -11.43 8.86
C ALA A 172 -19.79 -10.69 8.26
N SER A 173 -18.57 -11.11 8.59
CA SER A 173 -17.34 -10.54 8.05
C SER A 173 -17.17 -10.83 6.55
N ALA A 174 -17.44 -12.06 6.12
CA ALA A 174 -17.45 -12.44 4.71
C ALA A 174 -18.46 -11.59 3.90
N ARG A 175 -19.68 -11.40 4.43
CA ARG A 175 -20.68 -10.54 3.81
C ARG A 175 -20.24 -9.07 3.72
N LEU A 176 -19.56 -8.55 4.73
CA LEU A 176 -19.05 -7.18 4.76
C LEU A 176 -17.88 -6.99 3.79
N ASP A 177 -17.04 -8.00 3.58
CA ASP A 177 -15.98 -8.01 2.58
C ASP A 177 -16.55 -7.98 1.16
N ARG A 178 -17.51 -8.85 0.87
CA ARG A 178 -18.27 -8.81 -0.39
C ARG A 178 -18.81 -7.40 -0.66
N ALA A 179 -19.49 -6.81 0.33
CA ALA A 179 -20.06 -5.48 0.20
C ALA A 179 -19.01 -4.39 -0.08
N LEU A 180 -17.79 -4.51 0.48
CA LEU A 180 -16.69 -3.63 0.18
C LEU A 180 -16.26 -3.77 -1.27
N THR A 181 -16.01 -4.99 -1.74
CA THR A 181 -15.59 -5.28 -3.12
C THR A 181 -16.64 -4.80 -4.13
N GLU A 182 -17.91 -5.09 -3.90
CA GLU A 182 -19.03 -4.63 -4.74
C GLU A 182 -19.14 -3.10 -4.75
N SER A 183 -18.91 -2.42 -3.62
CA SER A 183 -18.98 -0.96 -3.53
C SER A 183 -17.90 -0.25 -4.35
N MET A 184 -16.86 -0.95 -4.76
CA MET A 184 -15.79 -0.41 -5.61
C MET A 184 -16.01 -0.66 -7.11
N GLN A 185 -16.98 -1.48 -7.51
CA GLN A 185 -17.27 -1.75 -8.92
C GLN A 185 -17.87 -0.55 -9.66
N PRO A 186 -18.82 0.22 -9.09
CA PRO A 186 -19.36 1.40 -9.78
C PRO A 186 -18.39 2.59 -9.77
N SER A 187 -18.84 3.67 -10.43
CA SER A 187 -18.13 4.97 -10.43
C SER A 187 -17.87 5.48 -9.00
N PRO A 188 -16.73 6.11 -8.78
CA PRO A 188 -15.65 6.42 -9.72
C PRO A 188 -14.53 5.37 -9.72
N SER A 189 -14.64 4.27 -8.97
CA SER A 189 -13.55 3.30 -8.85
C SER A 189 -13.47 2.34 -10.04
N PHE A 190 -14.62 1.94 -10.59
CA PHE A 190 -14.72 1.00 -11.73
C PHE A 190 -13.82 -0.23 -11.54
N SER A 191 -13.80 -0.80 -10.32
CA SER A 191 -12.99 -1.96 -10.03
C SER A 191 -13.44 -3.16 -10.85
N THR A 192 -12.48 -3.82 -11.49
CA THR A 192 -12.71 -5.08 -12.21
C THR A 192 -12.65 -6.31 -11.32
N MET A 193 -12.25 -6.12 -10.06
CA MET A 193 -12.25 -7.21 -9.07
C MET A 193 -13.68 -7.67 -8.83
N LYS A 194 -13.87 -8.98 -8.92
CA LYS A 194 -15.14 -9.62 -8.55
C LYS A 194 -14.99 -10.18 -7.15
N PRO A 195 -16.06 -10.14 -6.34
CA PRO A 195 -16.05 -10.86 -5.07
C PRO A 195 -15.96 -12.36 -5.37
N GLU A 196 -15.31 -13.09 -4.52
CA GLU A 196 -15.32 -14.55 -4.50
C GLU A 196 -16.73 -15.08 -4.16
N SER A 197 -16.95 -16.37 -4.28
CA SER A 197 -18.20 -16.97 -3.82
C SER A 197 -18.37 -16.83 -2.31
N ASP A 198 -19.60 -16.96 -1.80
CA ASP A 198 -19.87 -16.85 -0.36
C ASP A 198 -19.08 -17.89 0.43
N ASP A 199 -18.98 -19.12 -0.08
CA ASP A 199 -18.25 -20.22 0.57
C ASP A 199 -16.74 -19.94 0.61
N GLU A 200 -16.16 -19.42 -0.48
CA GLU A 200 -14.74 -19.05 -0.53
C GLU A 200 -14.42 -17.92 0.46
N LEU A 201 -15.24 -16.86 0.50
CA LEU A 201 -15.07 -15.78 1.47
C LEU A 201 -15.20 -16.25 2.91
N VAL A 202 -16.17 -17.09 3.21
CA VAL A 202 -16.35 -17.68 4.56
C VAL A 202 -15.12 -18.50 4.96
N GLU A 203 -14.55 -19.28 4.04
CA GLU A 203 -13.36 -20.09 4.31
C GLU A 203 -12.11 -19.22 4.48
N GLU A 204 -11.93 -18.18 3.65
CA GLU A 204 -10.85 -17.21 3.81
C GLU A 204 -10.92 -16.52 5.18
N TRP A 205 -12.10 -16.02 5.55
CA TRP A 205 -12.30 -15.38 6.86
C TRP A 205 -12.08 -16.36 8.00
N ARG A 206 -12.50 -17.62 7.90
CA ARG A 206 -12.24 -18.66 8.91
C ARG A 206 -10.74 -18.80 9.16
N GLY A 207 -9.92 -18.85 8.10
CA GLY A 207 -8.47 -18.89 8.22
C GLY A 207 -7.86 -17.77 9.03
N THR A 208 -8.47 -16.58 9.01
CA THR A 208 -7.98 -15.44 9.80
C THR A 208 -8.34 -15.53 11.29
N TRP A 209 -9.36 -16.31 11.68
CA TRP A 209 -9.69 -16.53 13.10
C TRP A 209 -8.83 -17.57 13.77
N ASP A 210 -8.30 -18.51 13.00
CA ASP A 210 -7.43 -19.57 13.49
C ASP A 210 -5.95 -19.11 13.61
N ASP A 211 -5.63 -17.91 13.16
CA ASP A 211 -4.28 -17.34 13.15
C ASP A 211 -4.18 -16.14 14.11
N ASP A 212 -3.28 -16.24 15.09
CA ASP A 212 -3.04 -15.19 16.10
C ASP A 212 -2.40 -13.89 15.56
N GLN A 213 -1.99 -13.91 14.29
CA GLN A 213 -1.53 -12.71 13.59
C GLN A 213 -2.67 -11.74 13.28
N PHE A 214 -3.93 -12.22 13.31
CA PHE A 214 -5.10 -11.40 13.01
C PHE A 214 -5.87 -11.00 14.27
N VAL A 215 -6.44 -9.82 14.20
CA VAL A 215 -7.24 -9.24 15.30
C VAL A 215 -8.51 -8.62 14.75
N HIS A 216 -9.64 -9.14 15.19
CA HIS A 216 -10.95 -8.78 14.67
C HIS A 216 -11.71 -7.87 15.62
N PHE A 217 -12.31 -6.81 15.08
CA PHE A 217 -13.33 -6.01 15.75
C PHE A 217 -14.59 -5.98 14.91
N VAL A 218 -15.74 -6.11 15.55
CA VAL A 218 -17.04 -5.95 14.92
C VAL A 218 -17.83 -4.86 15.61
N ALA A 219 -18.70 -4.21 14.85
CA ALA A 219 -19.63 -3.24 15.37
C ALA A 219 -21.06 -3.73 15.12
N GLU A 220 -21.83 -3.79 16.16
CA GLU A 220 -23.25 -4.08 16.11
C GLU A 220 -24.08 -2.79 16.09
N LEU A 221 -25.07 -2.75 15.22
CA LEU A 221 -26.12 -1.74 15.21
C LEU A 221 -27.46 -2.43 15.45
N ARG A 222 -28.12 -2.11 16.56
CA ARG A 222 -29.40 -2.71 16.94
C ARG A 222 -29.35 -4.24 17.02
N GLY A 223 -28.26 -4.78 17.57
CA GLY A 223 -28.07 -6.23 17.78
C GLY A 223 -27.66 -7.04 16.54
N ARG A 224 -27.30 -6.37 15.42
CA ARG A 224 -26.78 -7.02 14.20
C ARG A 224 -25.42 -6.46 13.82
N VAL A 225 -24.47 -7.33 13.47
CA VAL A 225 -23.16 -6.92 12.97
C VAL A 225 -23.34 -6.16 11.66
N ALA A 226 -22.92 -4.89 11.67
CA ALA A 226 -23.05 -3.95 10.56
C ALA A 226 -21.74 -3.32 10.14
N GLY A 227 -20.63 -3.70 10.74
CA GLY A 227 -19.29 -3.30 10.33
C GLY A 227 -18.21 -4.13 11.00
N HIS A 228 -17.05 -4.20 10.37
CA HIS A 228 -15.88 -4.86 10.92
C HIS A 228 -14.58 -4.10 10.60
N VAL A 229 -13.53 -4.41 11.38
CA VAL A 229 -12.13 -4.08 11.14
C VAL A 229 -11.30 -5.32 11.41
N LEU A 230 -10.39 -5.61 10.47
CA LEU A 230 -9.34 -6.61 10.60
C LEU A 230 -7.99 -5.92 10.75
N LEU A 231 -7.29 -6.24 11.82
CA LEU A 231 -5.90 -5.87 12.02
C LEU A 231 -5.01 -7.09 11.78
N PHE A 232 -3.82 -6.85 11.21
CA PHE A 232 -2.88 -7.91 10.85
C PHE A 232 -1.46 -7.54 11.28
N LYS A 233 -0.75 -8.48 11.92
CA LYS A 233 0.67 -8.33 12.25
C LYS A 233 1.51 -8.58 11.01
N ARG A 234 1.97 -7.52 10.36
CA ARG A 234 2.77 -7.61 9.15
C ARG A 234 4.26 -7.56 9.49
N PRO A 235 5.10 -8.36 8.82
CA PRO A 235 6.55 -8.18 8.89
C PRO A 235 6.96 -6.78 8.44
N ALA A 236 7.93 -6.18 9.14
CA ALA A 236 8.46 -4.87 8.79
C ALA A 236 9.14 -4.91 7.40
N ASP A 237 8.93 -3.87 6.63
CA ASP A 237 9.64 -3.58 5.38
C ASP A 237 9.84 -2.06 5.26
N LEU A 238 10.41 -1.56 4.16
CA LEU A 238 10.68 -0.13 4.00
C LEU A 238 9.43 0.78 4.01
N ARG A 239 8.24 0.23 3.93
CA ARG A 239 6.95 0.95 3.97
C ARG A 239 6.20 0.80 5.29
N VAL A 240 6.52 -0.25 6.05
CA VAL A 240 5.81 -0.63 7.27
C VAL A 240 6.75 -0.40 8.44
N PRO A 241 6.46 0.55 9.33
CA PRO A 241 7.27 0.82 10.52
C PRO A 241 7.46 -0.43 11.38
N GLU A 242 8.59 -0.50 12.07
CA GLU A 242 8.85 -1.56 13.03
C GLU A 242 7.76 -1.57 14.11
N ALA A 243 7.39 -2.76 14.54
CA ALA A 243 6.35 -2.96 15.56
C ALA A 243 5.00 -2.30 15.23
N SER A 244 4.67 -2.08 13.95
CA SER A 244 3.35 -1.60 13.53
C SER A 244 2.33 -2.72 13.41
N ILE A 245 1.06 -2.34 13.38
CA ILE A 245 -0.02 -3.23 13.01
C ILE A 245 -0.75 -2.67 11.79
N ASP A 246 -1.10 -3.52 10.84
CA ASP A 246 -1.81 -3.14 9.64
C ASP A 246 -3.32 -3.21 9.86
N LEU A 247 -4.03 -2.12 9.59
CA LEU A 247 -5.48 -2.12 9.45
C LEU A 247 -5.79 -2.58 8.02
N ALA A 248 -5.83 -3.91 7.86
CA ALA A 248 -5.85 -4.57 6.56
C ALA A 248 -7.22 -4.50 5.90
N HIS A 249 -8.30 -4.54 6.69
CA HIS A 249 -9.65 -4.48 6.15
C HIS A 249 -10.57 -3.66 7.06
N ALA A 250 -11.44 -2.85 6.47
CA ALA A 250 -12.48 -2.09 7.17
C ALA A 250 -13.70 -1.91 6.28
N SER A 251 -14.84 -2.35 6.75
CA SER A 251 -16.11 -2.24 6.03
C SER A 251 -17.27 -1.89 6.94
N THR A 252 -18.28 -1.25 6.36
CA THR A 252 -19.57 -0.95 7.01
C THR A 252 -20.66 -1.21 5.98
N GLU A 253 -21.73 -1.88 6.41
CA GLU A 253 -22.90 -2.10 5.55
C GLU A 253 -23.37 -0.79 4.91
N PRO A 254 -23.71 -0.79 3.62
CA PRO A 254 -24.13 0.42 2.91
C PRO A 254 -25.29 1.16 3.61
N GLU A 255 -26.27 0.42 4.11
CA GLU A 255 -27.46 0.94 4.77
C GLU A 255 -27.18 1.52 6.17
N ALA A 256 -26.07 1.11 6.79
CA ALA A 256 -25.64 1.57 8.11
C ALA A 256 -24.59 2.70 8.04
N ARG A 257 -24.23 3.14 6.83
CA ARG A 257 -23.30 4.27 6.66
C ARG A 257 -23.91 5.55 7.25
N GLY A 258 -23.07 6.35 7.89
CA GLY A 258 -23.50 7.58 8.58
C GLY A 258 -23.85 7.38 10.05
N ALA A 259 -24.08 6.15 10.53
CA ALA A 259 -24.39 5.85 11.93
C ALA A 259 -23.16 5.91 12.89
N GLY A 260 -21.97 6.28 12.40
CA GLY A 260 -20.77 6.37 13.25
C GLY A 260 -19.98 5.07 13.40
N ILE A 261 -20.42 3.97 12.81
CA ILE A 261 -19.80 2.63 12.92
C ILE A 261 -18.31 2.66 12.59
N GLY A 262 -17.92 3.18 11.42
CA GLY A 262 -16.53 3.25 11.03
C GLY A 262 -15.65 4.05 11.99
N ARG A 263 -16.20 5.12 12.60
CA ARG A 263 -15.50 5.91 13.62
C ARG A 263 -15.31 5.11 14.90
N ALA A 264 -16.35 4.44 15.37
CA ALA A 264 -16.29 3.62 16.59
C ALA A 264 -15.31 2.46 16.44
N LEU A 265 -15.38 1.72 15.32
CA LEU A 265 -14.43 0.64 15.00
C LEU A 265 -12.97 1.13 14.94
N THR A 266 -12.72 2.24 14.23
CA THR A 266 -11.37 2.79 14.11
C THR A 266 -10.83 3.23 15.46
N ALA A 267 -11.64 3.91 16.29
CA ALA A 267 -11.23 4.34 17.62
C ALA A 267 -10.89 3.14 18.52
N SER A 268 -11.73 2.11 18.52
CA SER A 268 -11.48 0.87 19.28
C SER A 268 -10.24 0.12 18.81
N ALA A 269 -10.02 0.04 17.50
CA ALA A 269 -8.85 -0.61 16.93
C ALA A 269 -7.55 0.12 17.30
N ILE A 270 -7.54 1.46 17.26
CA ILE A 270 -6.38 2.29 17.62
C ILE A 270 -6.10 2.22 19.12
N ALA A 271 -7.14 2.31 19.97
CA ALA A 271 -6.98 2.18 21.42
C ALA A 271 -6.42 0.80 21.79
N TRP A 272 -6.94 -0.27 21.20
CA TRP A 272 -6.41 -1.60 21.39
C TRP A 272 -4.95 -1.72 20.92
N ALA A 273 -4.62 -1.17 19.75
CA ALA A 273 -3.24 -1.19 19.25
C ALA A 273 -2.28 -0.48 20.21
N HIS A 274 -2.70 0.64 20.81
CA HIS A 274 -1.94 1.35 21.83
C HIS A 274 -1.75 0.49 23.08
N GLU A 275 -2.81 -0.11 23.61
CA GLU A 275 -2.77 -0.99 24.79
C GLU A 275 -1.91 -2.24 24.56
N ALA A 276 -1.91 -2.75 23.32
CA ALA A 276 -1.07 -3.89 22.90
C ALA A 276 0.40 -3.50 22.64
N GLY A 277 0.76 -2.21 22.78
CA GLY A 277 2.13 -1.72 22.64
C GLY A 277 2.59 -1.42 21.22
N TYR A 278 1.67 -1.36 20.24
CA TYR A 278 1.99 -0.93 18.88
C TYR A 278 2.12 0.60 18.82
N PRO A 279 3.28 1.17 18.40
CA PRO A 279 3.45 2.61 18.32
C PRO A 279 2.65 3.24 17.17
N CYS A 280 2.34 2.48 16.14
CA CYS A 280 1.62 2.99 14.97
C CYS A 280 0.71 1.94 14.31
N VAL A 281 -0.29 2.43 13.60
CA VAL A 281 -1.16 1.67 12.70
C VAL A 281 -0.88 2.11 11.27
N VAL A 282 -0.75 1.15 10.36
CA VAL A 282 -0.68 1.40 8.92
C VAL A 282 -1.97 0.98 8.25
N THR A 283 -2.27 1.55 7.10
CA THR A 283 -3.39 1.16 6.24
C THR A 283 -3.14 1.60 4.81
N ASP A 284 -3.95 1.12 3.88
CA ASP A 284 -3.94 1.59 2.51
C ASP A 284 -5.36 1.76 1.95
N TRP A 285 -5.49 2.51 0.88
CA TRP A 285 -6.76 2.62 0.15
C TRP A 285 -6.55 3.03 -1.30
N ARG A 286 -7.52 2.71 -2.14
CA ARG A 286 -7.58 3.22 -3.51
C ARG A 286 -7.98 4.70 -3.50
N THR A 287 -7.26 5.54 -4.25
CA THR A 287 -7.55 6.98 -4.36
C THR A 287 -8.95 7.25 -4.93
N THR A 288 -9.44 6.36 -5.77
CA THR A 288 -10.79 6.43 -6.35
C THR A 288 -11.90 6.03 -5.39
N ASN A 289 -11.59 5.36 -4.28
CA ASN A 289 -12.55 5.12 -3.21
C ASN A 289 -12.78 6.42 -2.42
N LEU A 290 -13.81 7.18 -2.82
CA LEU A 290 -14.10 8.49 -2.24
C LEU A 290 -14.42 8.44 -0.74
N TRP A 291 -14.98 7.33 -0.26
CA TRP A 291 -15.26 7.15 1.17
C TRP A 291 -13.94 7.02 1.95
N ALA A 292 -13.09 6.09 1.58
CA ALA A 292 -11.79 5.88 2.22
C ALA A 292 -10.90 7.13 2.11
N SER A 293 -10.80 7.74 0.92
CA SER A 293 -9.98 8.94 0.68
C SER A 293 -10.39 10.15 1.52
N ARG A 294 -11.65 10.21 1.95
CA ARG A 294 -12.16 11.28 2.84
C ARG A 294 -12.15 10.86 4.31
N PHE A 295 -12.22 9.57 4.58
CA PHE A 295 -12.32 9.03 5.93
C PHE A 295 -10.97 8.97 6.65
N TRP A 296 -9.98 8.31 6.05
CA TRP A 296 -8.71 8.01 6.71
C TRP A 296 -7.89 9.25 7.06
N PRO A 297 -7.74 10.28 6.17
CA PRO A 297 -7.02 11.51 6.56
C PRO A 297 -7.67 12.25 7.73
N ARG A 298 -9.00 12.20 7.83
CA ARG A 298 -9.72 12.79 8.98
C ARG A 298 -9.56 11.99 10.28
N ARG A 299 -8.92 10.82 10.21
CA ARG A 299 -8.55 9.96 11.36
C ARG A 299 -7.06 10.03 11.66
N GLY A 300 -6.37 11.03 11.11
CA GLY A 300 -4.95 11.28 11.38
C GLY A 300 -3.99 10.40 10.57
N PHE A 301 -4.47 9.61 9.63
CA PHE A 301 -3.59 8.85 8.75
C PHE A 301 -2.91 9.78 7.76
N ARG A 302 -1.57 9.77 7.74
CA ARG A 302 -0.71 10.52 6.83
C ARG A 302 -0.22 9.59 5.73
N THR A 303 -0.32 10.06 4.49
CA THR A 303 0.17 9.30 3.33
C THR A 303 1.69 9.21 3.36
N THR A 304 2.21 7.99 3.32
CA THR A 304 3.66 7.70 3.27
C THR A 304 4.12 7.40 1.85
N PHE A 305 3.33 6.64 1.10
CA PHE A 305 3.61 6.33 -0.30
C PHE A 305 2.37 6.54 -1.16
N VAL A 306 2.60 6.94 -2.40
CA VAL A 306 1.57 6.95 -3.45
C VAL A 306 1.85 5.83 -4.44
N ARG A 307 0.82 5.11 -4.84
CA ARG A 307 0.88 4.13 -5.91
C ARG A 307 0.33 4.75 -7.18
N LEU A 308 1.16 4.81 -8.19
CA LEU A 308 0.78 5.30 -9.52
C LEU A 308 0.71 4.12 -10.49
N TYR A 309 -0.13 4.27 -11.49
CA TYR A 309 -0.24 3.31 -12.59
C TYR A 309 -0.40 4.00 -13.94
N ARG A 310 -0.03 3.27 -14.99
CA ARG A 310 -0.25 3.63 -16.38
C ARG A 310 -0.63 2.40 -17.18
N SER A 311 -1.65 2.51 -18.03
CA SER A 311 -1.94 1.52 -19.08
C SER A 311 -1.59 2.12 -20.43
N LEU A 312 -0.82 1.40 -21.21
CA LEU A 312 -0.50 1.76 -22.57
C LEU A 312 -1.62 1.24 -23.51
N PRO A 313 -1.88 1.93 -24.64
CA PRO A 313 -2.91 1.51 -25.58
C PRO A 313 -2.57 0.20 -26.30
#